data_f337abe17d63bbb467f885c898886251
#
_entry.id   f337abe17d63bbb467f885c898886251
#
_cell.length_a   1.000
_cell.length_b   1.000
_cell.length_c   1.000
_cell.angle_alpha   90.00
_cell.angle_beta   90.00
_cell.angle_gamma   90.00
#
_symmetry.space_group_name_H-M   'P 1'
#
loop_
_entity.id
_entity.type
_entity.pdbx_description
1 polymer ?
#
loop_
_entity_poly.entity_id
_entity_poly.type
_entity_poly.pdbx_seq_one_letter_code
_entity_poly.pdbx_strand_id
1 'polypeptide(L)'
;TPLYSSAASDVYKRQNLHLVLARSEEGTKDGRGLSMFIYDKNEGGVDVRRIENKLGIHGSPTCELVYKNAKAELCGDRKLGLIKYVMALMNGARLGIAAQSVGLSQAAYNEGLAYAKDRKQFGKAIIEFPAVYDMLAIMKAKLDAGRSLLYQTSRYVDIYKALDDIARERKLTPEERQEQKKYAKLADAFTPLAKGMNSEYANQNAYDSIQIH
;
A
#
# COMPACT_ATOMS: atom_id res chain seq x y z
N THR A 1 9.55 23.78 -19.08
CA THR A 1 10.46 22.98 -18.24
C THR A 1 10.04 21.52 -18.35
N PRO A 2 10.91 20.58 -18.74
CA PRO A 2 10.54 19.20 -18.84
C PRO A 2 10.20 18.67 -17.43
N LEU A 3 8.97 18.25 -17.26
CA LEU A 3 8.53 17.59 -16.03
C LEU A 3 9.09 16.16 -16.02
N TYR A 4 10.11 15.92 -15.19
CA TYR A 4 10.53 14.56 -14.87
C TYR A 4 9.67 14.06 -13.73
N SER A 5 8.75 13.18 -14.00
CA SER A 5 8.04 12.42 -12.98
C SER A 5 8.43 10.96 -13.13
N SER A 6 9.11 10.40 -12.16
CA SER A 6 9.28 8.96 -11.99
C SER A 6 8.05 8.40 -11.26
N ALA A 7 6.88 8.55 -11.85
CA ALA A 7 5.72 7.83 -11.39
C ALA A 7 5.80 6.41 -11.97
N ALA A 8 6.00 5.42 -11.12
CA ALA A 8 5.75 4.04 -11.47
C ALA A 8 4.26 3.90 -11.72
N SER A 9 3.85 3.88 -12.99
CA SER A 9 2.46 3.62 -13.37
C SER A 9 2.31 2.14 -13.66
N ASP A 10 1.57 1.47 -12.82
CA ASP A 10 1.16 0.09 -13.09
C ASP A 10 0.19 0.09 -14.26
N VAL A 11 0.63 -0.45 -15.42
CA VAL A 11 -0.22 -0.70 -16.59
C VAL A 11 -0.44 0.51 -17.53
N TYR A 12 0.58 1.31 -17.82
CA TYR A 12 0.53 2.43 -18.79
C TYR A 12 -0.20 2.10 -20.11
N LYS A 13 -0.02 0.90 -20.67
CA LYS A 13 -0.65 0.53 -21.95
C LYS A 13 -2.18 0.47 -21.91
N ARG A 14 -2.77 0.35 -20.72
CA ARG A 14 -4.23 0.24 -20.51
C ARG A 14 -4.87 1.47 -19.86
N GLN A 15 -4.06 2.41 -19.37
CA GLN A 15 -4.55 3.65 -18.77
C GLN A 15 -4.65 4.75 -19.82
N ASN A 16 -5.81 5.41 -19.86
CA ASN A 16 -6.04 6.58 -20.71
C ASN A 16 -5.83 7.89 -19.93
N LEU A 17 -6.17 7.89 -18.64
CA LEU A 17 -6.00 9.03 -17.75
C LEU A 17 -4.94 8.74 -16.70
N HIS A 18 -4.07 9.70 -16.44
CA HIS A 18 -3.02 9.61 -15.42
C HIS A 18 -3.17 10.74 -14.41
N LEU A 19 -2.98 10.40 -13.13
CA LEU A 19 -2.75 11.40 -12.10
C LEU A 19 -1.25 11.62 -11.98
N VAL A 20 -0.79 12.81 -12.30
CA VAL A 20 0.63 13.16 -12.36
C VAL A 20 0.96 14.17 -11.28
N LEU A 21 1.93 13.82 -10.42
CA LEU A 21 2.50 14.76 -9.47
C LEU A 21 3.65 15.49 -10.13
N ALA A 22 3.54 16.81 -10.28
CA ALA A 22 4.56 17.59 -10.93
C ALA A 22 4.84 18.91 -10.21
N ARG A 23 6.05 19.44 -10.41
CA ARG A 23 6.44 20.73 -9.85
C ARG A 23 5.79 21.88 -10.62
N SER A 24 4.95 22.63 -9.92
CA SER A 24 4.22 23.79 -10.45
C SER A 24 4.80 25.14 -9.97
N GLU A 25 5.67 25.12 -8.97
CA GLU A 25 6.26 26.33 -8.40
C GLU A 25 7.76 26.39 -8.65
N GLU A 26 8.19 27.41 -9.36
CA GLU A 26 9.61 27.68 -9.60
C GLU A 26 10.34 28.00 -8.29
N GLY A 27 11.61 27.65 -8.20
CA GLY A 27 12.46 27.94 -7.03
C GLY A 27 12.19 27.09 -5.80
N THR A 28 11.16 26.25 -5.78
CA THR A 28 10.93 25.31 -4.66
C THR A 28 11.66 23.98 -4.88
N LYS A 29 12.21 23.40 -3.79
CA LYS A 29 12.91 22.11 -3.84
C LYS A 29 12.16 21.01 -3.06
N ASP A 30 11.20 21.39 -2.25
CA ASP A 30 10.42 20.49 -1.39
C ASP A 30 9.03 20.11 -1.97
N GLY A 31 8.28 19.32 -1.21
CA GLY A 31 6.95 18.86 -1.61
C GLY A 31 5.88 19.96 -1.73
N ARG A 32 6.13 21.13 -1.14
CA ARG A 32 5.20 22.28 -1.19
C ARG A 32 5.13 22.96 -2.55
N GLY A 33 6.09 22.65 -3.43
CA GLY A 33 6.06 23.12 -4.82
C GLY A 33 5.39 22.16 -5.80
N LEU A 34 4.77 21.09 -5.31
CA LEU A 34 4.19 20.03 -6.13
C LEU A 34 2.66 20.14 -6.18
N SER A 35 2.11 20.06 -7.39
CA SER A 35 0.67 20.03 -7.65
C SER A 35 0.29 18.73 -8.36
N MET A 36 -0.98 18.34 -8.26
CA MET A 36 -1.53 17.19 -8.94
C MET A 36 -2.16 17.61 -10.27
N PHE A 37 -1.95 16.83 -11.29
CA PHE A 37 -2.49 17.06 -12.62
C PHE A 37 -3.20 15.82 -13.15
N ILE A 38 -4.26 16.03 -13.94
CA ILE A 38 -4.90 14.99 -14.75
C ILE A 38 -4.33 15.12 -16.16
N TYR A 39 -3.74 14.05 -16.64
CA TYR A 39 -3.21 13.96 -18.00
C TYR A 39 -4.01 12.92 -18.79
N ASP A 40 -4.47 13.30 -19.99
CA ASP A 40 -5.07 12.39 -20.97
C ASP A 40 -3.98 11.91 -21.93
N LYS A 41 -3.87 10.60 -22.11
CA LYS A 41 -2.91 9.97 -23.01
C LYS A 41 -3.06 10.42 -24.46
N ASN A 42 -4.27 10.80 -24.88
CA ASN A 42 -4.55 11.27 -26.23
C ASN A 42 -3.90 12.63 -26.55
N GLU A 43 -3.52 13.40 -25.52
CA GLU A 43 -2.81 14.67 -25.69
C GLU A 43 -1.35 14.51 -26.13
N GLY A 44 -0.80 13.29 -26.08
CA GLY A 44 0.58 13.00 -26.44
C GLY A 44 1.61 13.59 -25.46
N GLY A 45 2.89 13.53 -25.80
CA GLY A 45 3.98 14.08 -25.00
C GLY A 45 4.43 13.17 -23.85
N VAL A 46 4.10 11.87 -23.89
CA VAL A 46 4.57 10.87 -22.91
C VAL A 46 5.26 9.72 -23.61
N ASP A 47 6.50 9.44 -23.19
CA ASP A 47 7.29 8.32 -23.64
C ASP A 47 7.44 7.28 -22.52
N VAL A 48 7.27 6.00 -22.85
CA VAL A 48 7.68 4.89 -21.98
C VAL A 48 9.16 4.67 -22.17
N ARG A 49 9.97 5.05 -21.17
CA ARG A 49 11.42 4.89 -21.22
C ARG A 49 11.84 3.45 -21.04
N ARG A 50 11.22 2.77 -20.08
CA ARG A 50 11.45 1.34 -19.81
C ARG A 50 10.31 0.72 -19.01
N ILE A 51 10.20 -0.61 -19.10
CA ILE A 51 9.40 -1.42 -18.19
C ILE A 51 10.33 -1.93 -17.12
N GLU A 52 9.94 -1.77 -15.85
CA GLU A 52 10.75 -2.18 -14.71
C GLU A 52 10.80 -3.71 -14.59
N ASN A 53 12.00 -4.25 -14.35
CA ASN A 53 12.18 -5.64 -13.98
C ASN A 53 11.92 -5.78 -12.47
N LYS A 54 10.80 -6.42 -12.13
CA LYS A 54 10.34 -6.56 -10.74
C LYS A 54 10.56 -7.99 -10.22
N LEU A 55 10.63 -8.12 -8.91
CA LEU A 55 10.74 -9.43 -8.24
C LEU A 55 9.46 -10.28 -8.40
N GLY A 56 8.30 -9.63 -8.59
CA GLY A 56 7.01 -10.29 -8.78
C GLY A 56 6.00 -9.36 -9.43
N ILE A 57 4.73 -9.80 -9.55
CA ILE A 57 3.62 -9.07 -10.17
C ILE A 57 3.99 -8.63 -11.61
N HIS A 58 4.53 -9.55 -12.39
CA HIS A 58 5.02 -9.26 -13.75
C HIS A 58 3.87 -8.99 -14.74
N GLY A 59 2.67 -9.50 -14.45
CA GLY A 59 1.47 -9.23 -15.25
C GLY A 59 0.98 -7.78 -15.19
N SER A 60 1.47 -6.99 -14.21
CA SER A 60 1.23 -5.55 -14.10
C SER A 60 2.53 -4.79 -14.43
N PRO A 61 2.74 -4.36 -15.70
CA PRO A 61 3.99 -3.75 -16.12
C PRO A 61 4.13 -2.34 -15.55
N THR A 62 5.00 -2.20 -14.56
CA THR A 62 5.41 -0.91 -14.00
C THR A 62 6.38 -0.24 -14.96
N CYS A 63 6.10 1.01 -15.35
CA CYS A 63 6.85 1.72 -16.39
C CYS A 63 7.48 3.01 -15.85
N GLU A 64 8.69 3.32 -16.31
CA GLU A 64 9.24 4.66 -16.20
C GLU A 64 8.67 5.53 -17.33
N LEU A 65 7.93 6.59 -16.96
CA LEU A 65 7.29 7.50 -17.88
C LEU A 65 8.03 8.84 -17.93
N VAL A 66 8.26 9.34 -19.13
CA VAL A 66 8.86 10.66 -19.35
C VAL A 66 7.85 11.56 -20.04
N TYR A 67 7.46 12.64 -19.35
CA TYR A 67 6.54 13.65 -19.86
C TYR A 67 7.33 14.80 -20.50
N LYS A 68 7.05 15.12 -21.77
CA LYS A 68 7.68 16.21 -22.53
C LYS A 68 6.61 17.10 -23.14
N ASN A 69 6.48 18.31 -22.62
CA ASN A 69 5.46 19.26 -23.10
C ASN A 69 4.03 18.69 -23.11
N ALA A 70 3.76 17.71 -22.24
CA ALA A 70 2.44 17.10 -22.11
C ALA A 70 1.45 18.12 -21.55
N LYS A 71 0.30 18.27 -22.20
CA LYS A 71 -0.79 19.11 -21.72
C LYS A 71 -1.53 18.35 -20.61
N ALA A 72 -1.77 19.01 -19.51
CA ALA A 72 -2.49 18.40 -18.37
C ALA A 72 -3.29 19.46 -17.63
N GLU A 73 -4.39 19.05 -17.03
CA GLU A 73 -5.26 19.90 -16.24
C GLU A 73 -4.91 19.84 -14.76
N LEU A 74 -5.00 20.97 -14.05
CA LEU A 74 -4.77 21.00 -12.61
C LEU A 74 -5.88 20.24 -11.89
N CYS A 75 -5.50 19.29 -11.04
CA CYS A 75 -6.40 18.54 -10.18
C CYS A 75 -6.38 19.10 -8.76
N GLY A 76 -7.46 19.76 -8.36
CA GLY A 76 -7.57 20.39 -7.05
C GLY A 76 -6.74 21.67 -6.91
N ASP A 77 -6.18 21.91 -5.72
CA ASP A 77 -5.46 23.13 -5.41
C ASP A 77 -3.96 23.03 -5.72
N ARG A 78 -3.36 24.13 -6.18
CA ARG A 78 -1.90 24.21 -6.35
C ARG A 78 -1.17 24.00 -5.03
N LYS A 79 0.04 23.43 -5.10
CA LYS A 79 0.95 23.18 -3.96
C LYS A 79 0.49 22.08 -3.00
N LEU A 80 -0.70 21.54 -3.14
CA LEU A 80 -1.25 20.48 -2.28
C LEU A 80 -1.11 19.07 -2.89
N GLY A 81 -0.50 18.93 -4.06
CA GLY A 81 -0.38 17.66 -4.77
C GLY A 81 0.21 16.53 -3.92
N LEU A 82 1.37 16.75 -3.31
CA LEU A 82 2.00 15.75 -2.46
C LEU A 82 1.33 15.67 -1.09
N ILE A 83 1.20 16.83 -0.42
CA ILE A 83 0.85 16.90 1.01
C ILE A 83 -0.59 16.40 1.26
N LYS A 84 -1.50 16.70 0.36
CA LYS A 84 -2.93 16.36 0.52
C LYS A 84 -3.33 15.16 -0.34
N TYR A 85 -3.11 15.25 -1.66
CA TYR A 85 -3.72 14.30 -2.59
C TYR A 85 -2.93 12.98 -2.68
N VAL A 86 -1.61 13.04 -2.91
CA VAL A 86 -0.78 11.83 -3.00
C VAL A 86 -0.72 11.11 -1.66
N MET A 87 -0.56 11.84 -0.54
CA MET A 87 -0.50 11.20 0.78
C MET A 87 -1.81 10.50 1.15
N ALA A 88 -2.97 11.07 0.82
CA ALA A 88 -4.26 10.42 1.03
C ALA A 88 -4.39 9.13 0.20
N LEU A 89 -4.00 9.17 -1.09
CA LEU A 89 -3.98 8.00 -1.96
C LEU A 89 -3.03 6.92 -1.44
N MET A 90 -1.80 7.31 -1.06
CA MET A 90 -0.78 6.39 -0.56
C MET A 90 -1.17 5.72 0.76
N ASN A 91 -1.80 6.44 1.68
CA ASN A 91 -2.26 5.86 2.94
C ASN A 91 -3.37 4.83 2.71
N GLY A 92 -4.30 5.10 1.79
CA GLY A 92 -5.30 4.11 1.37
C GLY A 92 -4.67 2.86 0.74
N ALA A 93 -3.71 3.04 -0.17
CA ALA A 93 -3.00 1.95 -0.82
C ALA A 93 -2.18 1.11 0.20
N ARG A 94 -1.50 1.76 1.16
CA ARG A 94 -0.74 1.06 2.22
C ARG A 94 -1.63 0.14 3.06
N LEU A 95 -2.83 0.58 3.41
CA LEU A 95 -3.78 -0.25 4.15
C LEU A 95 -4.23 -1.46 3.32
N GLY A 96 -4.51 -1.26 2.02
CA GLY A 96 -4.82 -2.34 1.08
C GLY A 96 -3.70 -3.38 0.98
N ILE A 97 -2.42 -2.93 0.89
CA ILE A 97 -1.26 -3.84 0.87
C ILE A 97 -1.11 -4.58 2.21
N ALA A 98 -1.38 -3.93 3.35
CA ALA A 98 -1.37 -4.62 4.64
C ALA A 98 -2.42 -5.74 4.70
N ALA A 99 -3.63 -5.50 4.18
CA ALA A 99 -4.67 -6.52 4.08
C ALA A 99 -4.28 -7.68 3.15
N GLN A 100 -3.71 -7.38 1.98
CA GLN A 100 -3.19 -8.38 1.04
C GLN A 100 -2.11 -9.24 1.70
N SER A 101 -1.20 -8.63 2.46
CA SER A 101 -0.13 -9.33 3.17
C SER A 101 -0.66 -10.28 4.25
N VAL A 102 -1.69 -9.89 5.01
CA VAL A 102 -2.37 -10.79 5.96
C VAL A 102 -3.02 -11.96 5.23
N GLY A 103 -3.66 -11.72 4.09
CA GLY A 103 -4.25 -12.78 3.26
C GLY A 103 -3.19 -13.78 2.75
N LEU A 104 -2.04 -13.27 2.28
CA LEU A 104 -0.92 -14.10 1.84
C LEU A 104 -0.34 -14.94 2.99
N SER A 105 -0.13 -14.32 4.17
CA SER A 105 0.31 -15.04 5.37
C SER A 105 -0.67 -16.14 5.79
N GLN A 106 -1.97 -15.88 5.67
CA GLN A 106 -2.99 -16.89 5.98
C GLN A 106 -2.92 -18.07 5.02
N ALA A 107 -2.79 -17.80 3.73
CA ALA A 107 -2.67 -18.85 2.71
C ALA A 107 -1.41 -19.70 2.95
N ALA A 108 -0.26 -19.08 3.15
CA ALA A 108 1.00 -19.77 3.44
C ALA A 108 0.92 -20.66 4.69
N TYR A 109 0.31 -20.13 5.76
CA TYR A 109 0.07 -20.90 6.98
C TYR A 109 -0.84 -22.11 6.75
N ASN A 110 -1.93 -21.94 6.02
CA ASN A 110 -2.89 -23.02 5.75
C ASN A 110 -2.25 -24.14 4.95
N GLU A 111 -1.48 -23.83 3.90
CA GLU A 111 -0.77 -24.79 3.06
C GLU A 111 0.29 -25.54 3.87
N GLY A 112 1.17 -24.82 4.58
CA GLY A 112 2.20 -25.43 5.43
C GLY A 112 1.60 -26.34 6.52
N LEU A 113 0.51 -25.89 7.16
CA LEU A 113 -0.18 -26.69 8.18
C LEU A 113 -0.82 -27.96 7.60
N ALA A 114 -1.46 -27.88 6.44
CA ALA A 114 -2.07 -29.00 5.77
C ALA A 114 -1.02 -30.05 5.40
N TYR A 115 0.06 -29.61 4.74
CA TYR A 115 1.16 -30.49 4.38
C TYR A 115 1.82 -31.15 5.62
N ALA A 116 2.09 -30.38 6.68
CA ALA A 116 2.73 -30.91 7.89
C ALA A 116 1.89 -31.99 8.60
N LYS A 117 0.56 -31.95 8.47
CA LYS A 117 -0.35 -32.97 9.00
C LYS A 117 -0.37 -34.24 8.15
N ASP A 118 -0.23 -34.10 6.84
CA ASP A 118 -0.33 -35.23 5.90
C ASP A 118 1.02 -35.95 5.72
N ARG A 119 2.10 -35.20 5.58
CA ARG A 119 3.44 -35.73 5.35
C ARG A 119 3.96 -36.51 6.55
N LYS A 120 4.44 -37.75 6.31
CA LYS A 120 5.02 -38.63 7.34
C LYS A 120 6.50 -38.82 7.13
N GLN A 121 7.25 -38.79 8.22
CA GLN A 121 8.67 -39.15 8.31
C GLN A 121 8.89 -39.91 9.62
N PHE A 122 9.77 -40.92 9.59
CA PHE A 122 10.10 -41.73 10.77
C PHE A 122 8.86 -42.26 11.52
N GLY A 123 7.82 -42.65 10.78
CA GLY A 123 6.62 -43.31 11.30
C GLY A 123 5.54 -42.35 11.88
N LYS A 124 5.74 -41.01 11.83
CA LYS A 124 4.77 -40.02 12.34
C LYS A 124 4.64 -38.83 11.41
N ALA A 125 3.57 -38.04 11.59
CA ALA A 125 3.38 -36.81 10.84
C ALA A 125 4.46 -35.78 11.20
N ILE A 126 4.91 -35.00 10.19
CA ILE A 126 6.04 -34.06 10.43
C ILE A 126 5.65 -32.93 11.39
N ILE A 127 4.38 -32.61 11.55
CA ILE A 127 3.90 -31.64 12.53
C ILE A 127 4.27 -32.03 13.97
N GLU A 128 4.53 -33.32 14.24
CA GLU A 128 4.92 -33.80 15.57
C GLU A 128 6.42 -33.57 15.88
N PHE A 129 7.19 -33.07 14.92
CA PHE A 129 8.59 -32.70 15.16
C PHE A 129 8.68 -31.26 15.67
N PRO A 130 9.44 -31.04 16.78
CA PRO A 130 9.54 -29.71 17.40
C PRO A 130 9.91 -28.61 16.42
N ALA A 131 10.87 -28.83 15.51
CA ALA A 131 11.29 -27.85 14.54
C ALA A 131 10.14 -27.39 13.60
N VAL A 132 9.31 -28.32 13.11
CA VAL A 132 8.15 -28.01 12.28
C VAL A 132 7.04 -27.35 13.08
N TYR A 133 6.78 -27.86 14.27
CA TYR A 133 5.78 -27.30 15.18
C TYR A 133 6.13 -25.85 15.55
N ASP A 134 7.38 -25.54 15.88
CA ASP A 134 7.83 -24.19 16.23
C ASP A 134 7.68 -23.23 15.04
N MET A 135 8.02 -23.66 13.83
CA MET A 135 7.79 -22.85 12.62
C MET A 135 6.32 -22.50 12.46
N LEU A 136 5.42 -23.48 12.56
CA LEU A 136 3.97 -23.25 12.43
C LEU A 136 3.44 -22.35 13.56
N ALA A 137 3.93 -22.50 14.77
CA ALA A 137 3.53 -21.66 15.91
C ALA A 137 3.96 -20.21 15.70
N ILE A 138 5.17 -19.97 15.20
CA ILE A 138 5.68 -18.63 14.89
C ILE A 138 4.90 -18.02 13.70
N MET A 139 4.64 -18.78 12.64
CA MET A 139 3.81 -18.33 11.52
C MET A 139 2.42 -17.89 12.01
N LYS A 140 1.79 -18.68 12.88
CA LYS A 140 0.47 -18.35 13.44
C LYS A 140 0.51 -17.10 14.29
N ALA A 141 1.52 -16.95 15.16
CA ALA A 141 1.68 -15.77 16.01
C ALA A 141 1.85 -14.48 15.15
N LYS A 142 2.70 -14.52 14.11
CA LYS A 142 2.89 -13.41 13.16
C LYS A 142 1.59 -13.05 12.44
N LEU A 143 0.84 -14.06 11.99
CA LEU A 143 -0.44 -13.88 11.31
C LEU A 143 -1.47 -13.19 12.21
N ASP A 144 -1.62 -13.65 13.45
CA ASP A 144 -2.61 -13.10 14.40
C ASP A 144 -2.22 -11.68 14.85
N ALA A 145 -0.95 -11.43 15.11
CA ALA A 145 -0.44 -10.09 15.42
C ALA A 145 -0.66 -9.13 14.25
N GLY A 146 -0.33 -9.56 13.02
CA GLY A 146 -0.52 -8.76 11.81
C GLY A 146 -1.98 -8.45 11.53
N ARG A 147 -2.87 -9.42 11.74
CA ARG A 147 -4.33 -9.24 11.60
C ARG A 147 -4.88 -8.25 12.64
N SER A 148 -4.44 -8.36 13.87
CA SER A 148 -4.85 -7.46 14.95
C SER A 148 -4.42 -6.02 14.65
N LEU A 149 -3.18 -5.83 14.20
CA LEU A 149 -2.66 -4.52 13.80
C LEU A 149 -3.43 -3.95 12.60
N LEU A 150 -3.72 -4.77 11.58
CA LEU A 150 -4.51 -4.36 10.41
C LEU A 150 -5.90 -3.86 10.83
N TYR A 151 -6.64 -4.63 11.61
CA TYR A 151 -8.00 -4.27 12.00
C TYR A 151 -8.04 -3.04 12.90
N GLN A 152 -7.10 -2.92 13.83
CA GLN A 152 -7.02 -1.73 14.67
C GLN A 152 -6.68 -0.48 13.85
N THR A 153 -5.78 -0.60 12.87
CA THR A 153 -5.43 0.50 11.95
C THR A 153 -6.62 0.89 11.08
N SER A 154 -7.33 -0.10 10.53
CA SER A 154 -8.55 0.13 9.73
C SER A 154 -9.59 0.89 10.54
N ARG A 155 -9.82 0.50 11.80
CA ARG A 155 -10.73 1.22 12.70
C ARG A 155 -10.35 2.69 12.88
N TYR A 156 -9.06 3.01 13.03
CA TYR A 156 -8.63 4.41 13.13
C TYR A 156 -8.91 5.19 11.85
N VAL A 157 -8.66 4.56 10.69
CA VAL A 157 -8.93 5.16 9.38
C VAL A 157 -10.42 5.38 9.18
N ASP A 158 -11.26 4.43 9.52
CA ASP A 158 -12.73 4.53 9.36
C ASP A 158 -13.32 5.65 10.23
N ILE A 159 -12.88 5.74 11.47
CA ILE A 159 -13.39 6.80 12.40
C ILE A 159 -13.02 8.19 11.90
N TYR A 160 -11.74 8.44 11.53
CA TYR A 160 -11.37 9.78 11.09
C TYR A 160 -12.02 10.14 9.76
N LYS A 161 -12.18 9.19 8.83
CA LYS A 161 -12.86 9.43 7.54
C LYS A 161 -14.34 9.72 7.73
N ALA A 162 -15.03 8.97 8.59
CA ALA A 162 -16.42 9.25 8.92
C ALA A 162 -16.61 10.67 9.48
N LEU A 163 -15.69 11.11 10.34
CA LEU A 163 -15.71 12.48 10.87
C LEU A 163 -15.36 13.52 9.81
N ASP A 164 -14.47 13.21 8.87
CA ASP A 164 -14.17 14.07 7.72
C ASP A 164 -15.40 14.23 6.79
N ASP A 165 -16.14 13.16 6.56
CA ASP A 165 -17.37 13.20 5.75
C ASP A 165 -18.45 14.05 6.44
N ILE A 166 -18.67 13.86 7.75
CA ILE A 166 -19.57 14.71 8.56
C ILE A 166 -19.15 16.18 8.48
N ALA A 167 -17.82 16.45 8.51
CA ALA A 167 -17.30 17.82 8.44
C ALA A 167 -17.58 18.53 7.10
N ARG A 168 -17.84 17.78 6.03
CA ARG A 168 -18.28 18.34 4.73
C ARG A 168 -19.75 18.75 4.72
N GLU A 169 -20.58 18.08 5.53
CA GLU A 169 -22.02 18.31 5.59
C GLU A 169 -22.39 19.34 6.64
N ARG A 170 -21.70 19.35 7.78
CA ARG A 170 -21.93 20.26 8.89
C ARG A 170 -20.67 20.56 9.70
N LYS A 171 -20.73 21.61 10.51
CA LYS A 171 -19.66 21.93 11.46
C LYS A 171 -19.56 20.85 12.56
N LEU A 172 -18.35 20.34 12.80
CA LEU A 172 -18.10 19.40 13.89
C LEU A 172 -18.22 20.10 15.26
N THR A 173 -18.71 19.35 16.26
CA THR A 173 -18.64 19.78 17.66
C THR A 173 -17.18 19.83 18.14
N PRO A 174 -16.88 20.50 19.28
CA PRO A 174 -15.53 20.47 19.84
C PRO A 174 -15.01 19.07 20.11
N GLU A 175 -15.85 18.17 20.63
CA GLU A 175 -15.53 16.77 20.93
C GLU A 175 -15.24 15.99 19.66
N GLU A 176 -16.13 16.07 18.65
CA GLU A 176 -15.93 15.43 17.34
C GLU A 176 -14.63 15.89 16.67
N ARG A 177 -14.30 17.19 16.77
CA ARG A 177 -13.05 17.72 16.22
C ARG A 177 -11.82 17.20 16.95
N GLN A 178 -11.92 17.00 18.26
CA GLN A 178 -10.84 16.41 19.05
C GLN A 178 -10.64 14.94 18.66
N GLU A 179 -11.72 14.18 18.52
CA GLU A 179 -11.67 12.78 18.04
C GLU A 179 -11.11 12.67 16.65
N GLN A 180 -11.58 13.48 15.69
CA GLN A 180 -11.05 13.52 14.32
C GLN A 180 -9.53 13.69 14.31
N LYS A 181 -9.02 14.69 15.05
CA LYS A 181 -7.57 14.94 15.16
C LYS A 181 -6.81 13.77 15.79
N LYS A 182 -7.39 13.15 16.82
CA LYS A 182 -6.79 11.99 17.50
C LYS A 182 -6.68 10.81 16.53
N TYR A 183 -7.79 10.44 15.88
CA TYR A 183 -7.81 9.26 15.00
C TYR A 183 -7.06 9.49 13.69
N ALA A 184 -7.02 10.72 13.16
CA ALA A 184 -6.15 11.05 12.03
C ALA A 184 -4.67 10.83 12.36
N LYS A 185 -4.19 11.29 13.52
CA LYS A 185 -2.80 11.05 13.97
C LYS A 185 -2.49 9.58 14.19
N LEU A 186 -3.43 8.82 14.76
CA LEU A 186 -3.27 7.37 14.93
C LEU A 186 -3.24 6.66 13.58
N ALA A 187 -4.12 7.00 12.64
CA ALA A 187 -4.13 6.46 11.30
C ALA A 187 -2.81 6.74 10.56
N ASP A 188 -2.30 7.96 10.63
CA ASP A 188 -1.02 8.34 10.00
C ASP A 188 0.17 7.57 10.56
N ALA A 189 0.20 7.34 11.88
CA ALA A 189 1.26 6.59 12.53
C ALA A 189 1.19 5.08 12.26
N PHE A 190 -0.03 4.51 12.35
CA PHE A 190 -0.20 3.06 12.28
C PHE A 190 -0.29 2.51 10.85
N THR A 191 -0.73 3.28 9.87
CA THR A 191 -0.83 2.82 8.47
C THR A 191 0.52 2.37 7.88
N PRO A 192 1.63 3.13 7.98
CA PRO A 192 2.92 2.65 7.51
C PRO A 192 3.45 1.47 8.33
N LEU A 193 3.20 1.41 9.64
CA LEU A 193 3.58 0.28 10.49
C LEU A 193 2.83 -0.98 10.07
N ALA A 194 1.50 -0.90 9.88
CA ALA A 194 0.69 -2.03 9.44
C ALA A 194 1.16 -2.57 8.08
N LYS A 195 1.45 -1.69 7.11
CA LYS A 195 1.99 -2.10 5.81
C LYS A 195 3.37 -2.73 5.95
N GLY A 196 4.30 -2.09 6.65
CA GLY A 196 5.68 -2.56 6.80
C GLY A 196 5.73 -3.92 7.49
N MET A 197 5.17 -4.02 8.69
CA MET A 197 5.20 -5.25 9.49
C MET A 197 4.50 -6.42 8.79
N ASN A 198 3.30 -6.20 8.23
CA ASN A 198 2.57 -7.28 7.57
C ASN A 198 3.24 -7.76 6.28
N SER A 199 3.88 -6.88 5.51
CA SER A 199 4.62 -7.31 4.31
C SER A 199 5.85 -8.15 4.66
N GLU A 200 6.57 -7.83 5.73
CA GLU A 200 7.69 -8.63 6.24
C GLU A 200 7.20 -9.99 6.76
N TYR A 201 6.14 -10.02 7.54
CA TYR A 201 5.55 -11.26 8.05
C TYR A 201 5.03 -12.15 6.92
N ALA A 202 4.47 -11.57 5.86
CA ALA A 202 4.02 -12.33 4.69
C ALA A 202 5.19 -13.03 3.99
N ASN A 203 6.31 -12.33 3.79
CA ASN A 203 7.53 -12.93 3.21
C ASN A 203 8.08 -14.06 4.10
N GLN A 204 8.18 -13.83 5.40
CA GLN A 204 8.68 -14.85 6.33
C GLN A 204 7.76 -16.06 6.39
N ASN A 205 6.44 -15.87 6.47
CA ASN A 205 5.49 -16.98 6.49
C ASN A 205 5.49 -17.77 5.16
N ALA A 206 5.63 -17.10 4.02
CA ALA A 206 5.77 -17.77 2.74
C ALA A 206 7.05 -18.60 2.68
N TYR A 207 8.17 -18.05 3.15
CA TYR A 207 9.44 -18.78 3.25
C TYR A 207 9.34 -20.00 4.16
N ASP A 208 8.81 -19.82 5.39
CA ASP A 208 8.64 -20.90 6.35
C ASP A 208 7.72 -22.01 5.82
N SER A 209 6.65 -21.64 5.10
CA SER A 209 5.77 -22.60 4.42
C SER A 209 6.53 -23.45 3.37
N ILE A 210 7.40 -22.81 2.57
CA ILE A 210 8.26 -23.54 1.60
C ILE A 210 9.23 -24.49 2.33
N GLN A 211 9.77 -24.10 3.47
CA GLN A 211 10.68 -24.96 4.25
C GLN A 211 9.97 -26.18 4.88
N ILE A 212 8.68 -26.07 5.15
CA ILE A 212 7.86 -27.19 5.67
C ILE A 212 7.59 -28.24 4.59
N HIS A 213 7.49 -27.83 3.30
CA HIS A 213 7.30 -28.72 2.15
C HIS A 213 8.59 -29.43 1.75
#